data_e427d3acb2516b64506b27a7d44758dc
#
_entry.id   e427d3acb2516b64506b27a7d44758dc
#
_cell.length_a   1.000
_cell.length_b   1.000
_cell.length_c   1.000
_cell.angle_alpha   90.00
_cell.angle_beta   90.00
_cell.angle_gamma   90.00
#
_symmetry.space_group_name_H-M   'P 1'
#
loop_
_entity.id
_entity.type
_entity.pdbx_description
1 polymer ?
#
loop_
_entity_poly.entity_id
_entity_poly.type
_entity_poly.pdbx_seq_one_letter_code
_entity_poly.pdbx_strand_id
1 'polypeptide(L)'
;MDNTQRMIRLLGRLRREMNGAVAESMRCYGRDYGLNYGVSIPTIRAIAREDGCDDGFARYLYVQQVRELRLAALHLADASLLNIGDADFWAAGIINSEVAEEAAFAFLSHAQALPEIFRAWCPVEEDSVKSNPEGADDMQGEMLAYAALMAAARVRMIILCPDAGDAAVKALNRYPQSRIVGHGVATLLGGAFDAGDITRQTAARLVAALPEGRAAAYVADEMAWRMEEA
;
A
#
# COMPACT_ATOMS: atom_id res chain seq x y z
N MET A 1 -31.95 -0.41 4.71
CA MET A 1 -31.39 -1.78 4.75
C MET A 1 -30.19 -1.71 5.67
N ASP A 2 -30.05 -2.64 6.59
CA ASP A 2 -28.90 -2.65 7.50
C ASP A 2 -27.62 -3.14 6.79
N ASN A 3 -26.46 -2.93 7.39
CA ASN A 3 -25.17 -3.29 6.80
C ASN A 3 -25.01 -4.80 6.62
N THR A 4 -25.61 -5.63 7.48
CA THR A 4 -25.57 -7.09 7.34
C THR A 4 -26.29 -7.55 6.08
N GLN A 5 -27.49 -7.03 5.83
CA GLN A 5 -28.25 -7.36 4.61
C GLN A 5 -27.56 -6.88 3.34
N ARG A 6 -26.93 -5.68 3.39
CA ARG A 6 -26.12 -5.15 2.29
C ARG A 6 -24.92 -6.06 2.00
N MET A 7 -24.18 -6.44 3.04
CA MET A 7 -23.04 -7.36 2.94
C MET A 7 -23.45 -8.71 2.34
N ILE A 8 -24.57 -9.31 2.78
CA ILE A 8 -25.06 -10.58 2.22
C ILE A 8 -25.36 -10.44 0.72
N ARG A 9 -25.96 -9.31 0.31
CA ARG A 9 -26.23 -9.04 -1.11
C ARG A 9 -24.93 -8.88 -1.90
N LEU A 10 -23.95 -8.13 -1.38
CA LEU A 10 -22.64 -7.95 -1.99
C LEU A 10 -21.92 -9.31 -2.12
N LEU A 11 -21.87 -10.09 -1.05
CA LEU A 11 -21.31 -11.45 -1.08
C LEU A 11 -22.00 -12.36 -2.11
N GLY A 12 -23.31 -12.25 -2.25
CA GLY A 12 -24.07 -13.01 -3.25
C GLY A 12 -23.62 -12.69 -4.69
N ARG A 13 -23.29 -11.43 -4.99
CA ARG A 13 -22.75 -11.01 -6.29
C ARG A 13 -21.32 -11.54 -6.47
N LEU A 14 -20.45 -11.33 -5.49
CA LEU A 14 -19.05 -11.78 -5.51
C LEU A 14 -18.92 -13.30 -5.65
N ARG A 15 -19.76 -14.07 -4.96
CA ARG A 15 -19.74 -15.55 -5.04
C ARG A 15 -20.13 -16.11 -6.41
N ARG A 16 -20.85 -15.36 -7.24
CA ARG A 16 -21.15 -15.78 -8.62
C ARG A 16 -19.91 -15.74 -9.51
N GLU A 17 -18.94 -14.91 -9.15
CA GLU A 17 -17.69 -14.71 -9.87
C GLU A 17 -16.51 -15.49 -9.22
N MET A 18 -16.81 -16.45 -8.33
CA MET A 18 -15.80 -17.21 -7.60
C MET A 18 -14.92 -18.06 -8.53
N ASN A 19 -13.61 -18.10 -8.20
CA ASN A 19 -12.64 -18.94 -8.87
C ASN A 19 -11.80 -19.71 -7.83
N GLY A 20 -12.20 -20.96 -7.57
CA GLY A 20 -11.55 -21.79 -6.57
C GLY A 20 -10.07 -22.08 -6.86
N ALA A 21 -9.70 -22.19 -8.15
CA ALA A 21 -8.30 -22.44 -8.53
C ALA A 21 -7.41 -21.21 -8.20
N VAL A 22 -7.93 -19.99 -8.40
CA VAL A 22 -7.24 -18.75 -8.01
C VAL A 22 -7.13 -18.65 -6.49
N ALA A 23 -8.22 -18.92 -5.76
CA ALA A 23 -8.21 -18.91 -4.29
C ALA A 23 -7.19 -19.90 -3.71
N GLU A 24 -7.11 -21.10 -4.26
CA GLU A 24 -6.14 -22.12 -3.85
C GLU A 24 -4.70 -21.70 -4.17
N SER A 25 -4.45 -21.17 -5.37
CA SER A 25 -3.15 -20.63 -5.75
C SER A 25 -2.68 -19.54 -4.78
N MET A 26 -3.56 -18.59 -4.41
CA MET A 26 -3.24 -17.55 -3.44
C MET A 26 -2.83 -18.13 -2.08
N ARG A 27 -3.51 -19.16 -1.61
CA ARG A 27 -3.17 -19.86 -0.36
C ARG A 27 -1.81 -20.54 -0.44
N CYS A 28 -1.52 -21.22 -1.54
CA CYS A 28 -0.22 -21.85 -1.79
C CYS A 28 0.94 -20.84 -1.79
N TYR A 29 0.70 -19.59 -2.19
CA TYR A 29 1.67 -18.49 -2.14
C TYR A 29 1.66 -17.71 -0.82
N GLY A 30 1.06 -18.26 0.24
CA GLY A 30 1.09 -17.65 1.58
C GLY A 30 0.19 -16.43 1.77
N ARG A 31 -0.74 -16.19 0.85
CA ARG A 31 -1.76 -15.13 1.00
C ARG A 31 -2.94 -15.64 1.79
N ASP A 32 -2.80 -15.63 3.11
CA ASP A 32 -3.89 -16.01 4.01
C ASP A 32 -4.81 -14.81 4.28
N TYR A 33 -6.08 -14.99 3.90
CA TYR A 33 -7.15 -14.01 4.13
C TYR A 33 -8.23 -14.53 5.08
N GLY A 34 -8.10 -15.78 5.54
CA GLY A 34 -9.22 -16.52 6.08
C GLY A 34 -10.11 -17.03 4.94
N LEU A 35 -11.21 -16.34 4.63
CA LEU A 35 -12.07 -16.72 3.51
C LEU A 35 -11.72 -15.93 2.24
N ASN A 36 -11.56 -16.67 1.12
CA ASN A 36 -11.19 -16.13 -0.18
C ASN A 36 -11.97 -16.89 -1.28
N TYR A 37 -12.67 -16.15 -2.12
CA TYR A 37 -13.42 -16.71 -3.26
C TYR A 37 -12.63 -16.71 -4.57
N GLY A 38 -11.46 -16.07 -4.62
CA GLY A 38 -10.62 -15.95 -5.81
C GLY A 38 -11.19 -15.02 -6.89
N VAL A 39 -12.04 -14.08 -6.53
CA VAL A 39 -12.59 -13.09 -7.48
C VAL A 39 -11.51 -12.12 -7.91
N SER A 40 -11.46 -11.79 -9.20
CA SER A 40 -10.48 -10.84 -9.71
C SER A 40 -10.68 -9.43 -9.14
N ILE A 41 -9.59 -8.67 -8.93
CA ILE A 41 -9.68 -7.28 -8.45
C ILE A 41 -10.55 -6.41 -9.36
N PRO A 42 -10.43 -6.45 -10.72
CA PRO A 42 -11.32 -5.68 -11.58
C PRO A 42 -12.80 -6.00 -11.37
N THR A 43 -13.14 -7.26 -11.14
CA THR A 43 -14.51 -7.70 -10.87
C THR A 43 -15.00 -7.20 -9.51
N ILE A 44 -14.16 -7.30 -8.45
CA ILE A 44 -14.49 -6.77 -7.12
C ILE A 44 -14.76 -5.28 -7.21
N ARG A 45 -13.90 -4.53 -7.91
CA ARG A 45 -14.02 -3.09 -8.13
C ARG A 45 -15.32 -2.72 -8.85
N ALA A 46 -15.67 -3.45 -9.91
CA ALA A 46 -16.88 -3.21 -10.67
C ALA A 46 -18.12 -3.43 -9.78
N ILE A 47 -18.17 -4.54 -9.05
CA ILE A 47 -19.28 -4.88 -8.16
C ILE A 47 -19.41 -3.86 -7.01
N ALA A 48 -18.30 -3.44 -6.39
CA ALA A 48 -18.32 -2.46 -5.30
C ALA A 48 -18.87 -1.10 -5.77
N ARG A 49 -18.46 -0.63 -6.96
CA ARG A 49 -18.92 0.66 -7.51
C ARG A 49 -20.43 0.77 -7.71
N GLU A 50 -21.13 -0.35 -7.90
CA GLU A 50 -22.59 -0.36 -8.02
C GLU A 50 -23.30 0.06 -6.71
N ASP A 51 -22.66 -0.15 -5.55
CA ASP A 51 -23.22 0.23 -4.25
C ASP A 51 -22.92 1.70 -3.88
N GLY A 52 -22.04 2.37 -4.65
CA GLY A 52 -21.65 3.76 -4.44
C GLY A 52 -20.72 3.96 -3.25
N CYS A 53 -20.27 5.22 -3.04
CA CYS A 53 -19.42 5.60 -1.93
C CYS A 53 -20.23 5.62 -0.62
N ASP A 54 -19.78 4.88 0.40
CA ASP A 54 -20.40 4.81 1.73
C ASP A 54 -19.35 4.38 2.77
N ASP A 55 -18.75 5.33 3.48
CA ASP A 55 -17.69 5.09 4.45
C ASP A 55 -18.14 4.20 5.62
N GLY A 56 -19.36 4.36 6.10
CA GLY A 56 -19.91 3.53 7.18
C GLY A 56 -20.04 2.06 6.78
N PHE A 57 -20.46 1.80 5.55
CA PHE A 57 -20.54 0.45 5.02
C PHE A 57 -19.14 -0.10 4.68
N ALA A 58 -18.26 0.72 4.14
CA ALA A 58 -16.86 0.35 3.89
C ALA A 58 -16.17 -0.13 5.17
N ARG A 59 -16.25 0.64 6.25
CA ARG A 59 -15.69 0.25 7.57
C ARG A 59 -16.29 -1.05 8.10
N TYR A 60 -17.58 -1.25 7.92
CA TYR A 60 -18.25 -2.50 8.31
C TYR A 60 -17.71 -3.71 7.54
N LEU A 61 -17.42 -3.56 6.25
CA LEU A 61 -16.88 -4.62 5.41
C LEU A 61 -15.38 -4.86 5.68
N TYR A 62 -14.62 -3.81 5.97
CA TYR A 62 -13.15 -3.87 6.07
C TYR A 62 -12.67 -4.78 7.20
N VAL A 63 -13.40 -4.87 8.28
CA VAL A 63 -13.09 -5.73 9.44
C VAL A 63 -13.47 -7.19 9.24
N GLN A 64 -14.16 -7.52 8.15
CA GLN A 64 -14.53 -8.91 7.87
C GLN A 64 -13.33 -9.72 7.43
N GLN A 65 -13.26 -10.99 7.85
CA GLN A 65 -12.18 -11.90 7.47
C GLN A 65 -12.49 -12.57 6.12
N VAL A 66 -12.84 -11.76 5.13
CA VAL A 66 -13.13 -12.18 3.76
C VAL A 66 -12.40 -11.25 2.81
N ARG A 67 -11.50 -11.81 1.99
CA ARG A 67 -10.66 -11.06 1.05
C ARG A 67 -11.47 -10.06 0.21
N GLU A 68 -12.51 -10.55 -0.45
CA GLU A 68 -13.29 -9.76 -1.39
C GLU A 68 -14.03 -8.61 -0.70
N LEU A 69 -14.49 -8.79 0.54
CA LEU A 69 -15.14 -7.73 1.31
C LEU A 69 -14.16 -6.66 1.73
N ARG A 70 -12.95 -7.06 2.15
CA ARG A 70 -11.90 -6.11 2.52
C ARG A 70 -11.44 -5.28 1.33
N LEU A 71 -11.24 -5.91 0.17
CA LEU A 71 -10.89 -5.19 -1.07
C LEU A 71 -12.04 -4.30 -1.56
N ALA A 72 -13.29 -4.78 -1.52
CA ALA A 72 -14.47 -3.97 -1.87
C ALA A 72 -14.60 -2.73 -0.98
N ALA A 73 -14.29 -2.86 0.31
CA ALA A 73 -14.34 -1.75 1.26
C ALA A 73 -13.46 -0.56 0.82
N LEU A 74 -12.27 -0.83 0.27
CA LEU A 74 -11.34 0.21 -0.23
C LEU A 74 -11.92 1.00 -1.43
N HIS A 75 -12.88 0.43 -2.15
CA HIS A 75 -13.58 1.09 -3.26
C HIS A 75 -14.87 1.79 -2.84
N LEU A 76 -15.40 1.48 -1.66
CA LEU A 76 -16.60 2.09 -1.10
C LEU A 76 -16.28 3.22 -0.12
N ALA A 77 -15.07 3.19 0.46
CA ALA A 77 -14.61 4.19 1.42
C ALA A 77 -14.50 5.58 0.79
N ASP A 78 -14.87 6.60 1.54
CA ASP A 78 -14.67 8.00 1.17
C ASP A 78 -13.27 8.46 1.61
N ALA A 79 -12.35 8.51 0.67
CA ALA A 79 -10.98 8.94 0.93
C ALA A 79 -10.88 10.40 1.45
N SER A 80 -11.88 11.24 1.19
CA SER A 80 -11.91 12.62 1.70
C SER A 80 -12.12 12.70 3.21
N LEU A 81 -12.69 11.65 3.80
CA LEU A 81 -12.92 11.54 5.25
C LEU A 81 -11.71 10.95 5.99
N LEU A 82 -10.74 10.38 5.26
CA LEU A 82 -9.56 9.79 5.88
C LEU A 82 -8.70 10.89 6.55
N ASN A 83 -8.38 10.66 7.80
CA ASN A 83 -7.48 11.50 8.60
C ASN A 83 -6.49 10.64 9.38
N ILE A 84 -5.48 11.26 9.97
CA ILE A 84 -4.43 10.54 10.70
C ILE A 84 -4.97 9.74 11.91
N GLY A 85 -6.05 10.20 12.54
CA GLY A 85 -6.69 9.49 13.65
C GLY A 85 -7.36 8.17 13.24
N ASP A 86 -7.69 8.02 11.96
CA ASP A 86 -8.26 6.80 11.39
C ASP A 86 -7.19 5.85 10.82
N ALA A 87 -5.92 6.29 10.76
CA ALA A 87 -4.86 5.54 10.10
C ALA A 87 -4.68 4.14 10.70
N ASP A 88 -4.76 3.98 12.02
CA ASP A 88 -4.63 2.68 12.72
C ASP A 88 -5.76 1.71 12.35
N PHE A 89 -6.99 2.22 12.16
CA PHE A 89 -8.11 1.38 11.73
C PHE A 89 -7.86 0.78 10.35
N TRP A 90 -7.43 1.59 9.39
CA TRP A 90 -7.16 1.11 8.03
C TRP A 90 -5.86 0.28 7.97
N ALA A 91 -4.85 0.66 8.76
CA ALA A 91 -3.61 -0.09 8.89
C ALA A 91 -3.85 -1.55 9.30
N ALA A 92 -4.72 -1.79 10.27
CA ALA A 92 -5.03 -3.13 10.79
C ALA A 92 -5.50 -4.12 9.71
N GLY A 93 -6.07 -3.62 8.62
CA GLY A 93 -6.53 -4.46 7.51
C GLY A 93 -5.51 -4.68 6.39
N ILE A 94 -4.38 -3.97 6.38
CA ILE A 94 -3.31 -4.11 5.37
C ILE A 94 -2.41 -5.29 5.77
N ILE A 95 -2.87 -6.49 5.49
CA ILE A 95 -2.25 -7.74 5.96
C ILE A 95 -1.27 -8.38 4.96
N ASN A 96 -1.25 -7.91 3.73
CA ASN A 96 -0.37 -8.42 2.68
C ASN A 96 -0.23 -7.40 1.53
N SER A 97 0.64 -7.71 0.55
CA SER A 97 0.94 -6.82 -0.57
C SER A 97 -0.27 -6.51 -1.46
N GLU A 98 -1.19 -7.45 -1.65
CA GLU A 98 -2.38 -7.20 -2.47
C GLU A 98 -3.28 -6.13 -1.85
N VAL A 99 -3.53 -6.23 -0.54
CA VAL A 99 -4.32 -5.21 0.17
C VAL A 99 -3.56 -3.89 0.24
N ALA A 100 -2.23 -3.92 0.43
CA ALA A 100 -1.38 -2.73 0.44
C ALA A 100 -1.45 -1.97 -0.90
N GLU A 101 -1.32 -2.67 -2.02
CA GLU A 101 -1.43 -2.08 -3.36
C GLU A 101 -2.82 -1.53 -3.64
N GLU A 102 -3.86 -2.29 -3.31
CA GLU A 102 -5.23 -1.84 -3.55
C GLU A 102 -5.59 -0.65 -2.64
N ALA A 103 -5.14 -0.65 -1.37
CA ALA A 103 -5.28 0.50 -0.48
C ALA A 103 -4.55 1.72 -1.03
N ALA A 104 -3.32 1.55 -1.54
CA ALA A 104 -2.55 2.63 -2.14
C ALA A 104 -3.29 3.24 -3.35
N PHE A 105 -3.80 2.41 -4.27
CA PHE A 105 -4.34 2.88 -5.54
C PHE A 105 -5.80 3.31 -5.48
N ALA A 106 -6.63 2.65 -4.68
CA ALA A 106 -8.05 2.91 -4.63
C ALA A 106 -8.46 3.90 -3.55
N PHE A 107 -7.67 4.05 -2.49
CA PHE A 107 -8.05 4.79 -1.30
C PHE A 107 -7.03 5.85 -0.89
N LEU A 108 -5.81 5.47 -0.49
CA LEU A 108 -4.80 6.39 0.04
C LEU A 108 -4.40 7.48 -0.96
N SER A 109 -4.25 7.14 -2.25
CA SER A 109 -3.89 8.11 -3.29
C SER A 109 -4.94 9.21 -3.52
N HIS A 110 -6.14 9.04 -3.00
CA HIS A 110 -7.22 10.02 -3.08
C HIS A 110 -7.40 10.82 -1.78
N ALA A 111 -6.67 10.47 -0.73
CA ALA A 111 -6.80 11.09 0.60
C ALA A 111 -5.96 12.37 0.73
N GLN A 112 -6.55 13.43 1.27
CA GLN A 112 -5.83 14.65 1.59
C GLN A 112 -4.81 14.44 2.72
N ALA A 113 -5.08 13.51 3.64
CA ALA A 113 -4.19 13.15 4.73
C ALA A 113 -3.00 12.26 4.31
N LEU A 114 -2.86 11.90 3.03
CA LEU A 114 -1.77 11.04 2.58
C LEU A 114 -0.37 11.51 3.02
N PRO A 115 0.00 12.81 2.98
CA PRO A 115 1.31 13.25 3.44
C PRO A 115 1.58 12.96 4.93
N GLU A 116 0.55 13.07 5.78
CA GLU A 116 0.65 12.76 7.21
C GLU A 116 0.77 11.25 7.44
N ILE A 117 -0.05 10.47 6.74
CA ILE A 117 -0.02 8.99 6.78
C ILE A 117 1.32 8.47 6.26
N PHE A 118 1.86 9.06 5.19
CA PHE A 118 3.17 8.69 4.66
C PHE A 118 4.26 8.87 5.71
N ARG A 119 4.29 10.01 6.42
CA ARG A 119 5.27 10.24 7.50
C ARG A 119 5.08 9.27 8.67
N ALA A 120 3.85 8.89 8.99
CA ALA A 120 3.56 7.95 10.06
C ALA A 120 3.97 6.51 9.72
N TRP A 121 3.77 6.10 8.46
CA TRP A 121 4.06 4.73 8.02
C TRP A 121 5.46 4.55 7.42
N CYS A 122 6.14 5.65 7.08
CA CYS A 122 7.56 5.70 6.69
C CYS A 122 8.32 6.61 7.65
N PRO A 123 8.45 6.27 8.96
CA PRO A 123 9.05 7.15 9.94
C PRO A 123 10.53 7.38 9.65
N VAL A 124 10.96 8.65 9.78
CA VAL A 124 12.32 9.11 9.50
C VAL A 124 13.22 9.03 10.73
N GLU A 125 12.63 9.02 11.94
CA GLU A 125 13.35 9.03 13.22
C GLU A 125 13.34 7.68 13.90
N GLU A 126 14.49 7.27 14.43
CA GLU A 126 14.66 6.02 15.18
C GLU A 126 13.84 5.98 16.48
N ASP A 127 13.53 7.15 17.06
CA ASP A 127 12.84 7.31 18.34
C ASP A 127 11.33 6.98 18.28
N SER A 128 10.74 6.84 17.10
CA SER A 128 9.34 6.44 16.93
C SER A 128 9.13 4.93 17.00
N VAL A 129 10.19 4.17 17.13
CA VAL A 129 10.13 2.72 17.28
C VAL A 129 9.71 2.42 18.71
N LYS A 130 8.41 2.15 18.93
CA LYS A 130 8.04 1.28 20.06
C LYS A 130 8.86 0.02 19.84
N SER A 131 9.90 -0.13 20.67
CA SER A 131 10.85 -1.23 20.66
C SER A 131 10.10 -2.56 20.59
N ASN A 132 10.00 -3.10 19.37
CA ASN A 132 9.65 -4.50 19.24
C ASN A 132 10.91 -5.30 19.66
N PRO A 133 10.82 -6.24 20.57
CA PRO A 133 11.97 -7.02 20.99
C PRO A 133 12.57 -7.73 19.77
N GLU A 134 13.89 -7.77 19.75
CA GLU A 134 14.75 -8.35 18.75
C GLU A 134 14.14 -9.57 18.03
N GLY A 135 13.91 -9.46 16.71
CA GLY A 135 13.68 -10.60 15.83
C GLY A 135 12.23 -10.96 15.48
N ALA A 136 11.21 -10.19 15.86
CA ALA A 136 9.89 -10.36 15.28
C ALA A 136 9.86 -9.65 13.91
N ASP A 137 9.60 -10.40 12.85
CA ASP A 137 9.31 -9.85 11.52
C ASP A 137 8.21 -8.79 11.63
N ASP A 138 8.56 -7.51 11.46
CA ASP A 138 7.60 -6.40 11.43
C ASP A 138 6.90 -6.38 10.05
N MET A 139 6.28 -7.51 9.70
CA MET A 139 5.58 -7.69 8.43
C MET A 139 4.47 -6.65 8.25
N GLN A 140 3.80 -6.27 9.32
CA GLN A 140 2.78 -5.23 9.30
C GLN A 140 3.38 -3.87 8.92
N GLY A 141 4.48 -3.48 9.55
CA GLY A 141 5.17 -2.23 9.23
C GLY A 141 5.73 -2.20 7.81
N GLU A 142 6.24 -3.32 7.30
CA GLU A 142 6.65 -3.43 5.89
C GLU A 142 5.49 -3.19 4.93
N MET A 143 4.30 -3.77 5.19
CA MET A 143 3.12 -3.59 4.35
C MET A 143 2.61 -2.14 4.40
N LEU A 144 2.66 -1.49 5.56
CA LEU A 144 2.26 -0.10 5.71
C LEU A 144 3.21 0.85 4.97
N ALA A 145 4.52 0.67 5.15
CA ALA A 145 5.53 1.43 4.42
C ALA A 145 5.38 1.25 2.91
N TYR A 146 5.16 0.02 2.45
CA TYR A 146 4.92 -0.28 1.05
C TYR A 146 3.67 0.41 0.52
N ALA A 147 2.54 0.33 1.22
CA ALA A 147 1.29 0.99 0.82
C ALA A 147 1.46 2.52 0.71
N ALA A 148 2.14 3.13 1.69
CA ALA A 148 2.41 4.56 1.69
C ALA A 148 3.31 4.98 0.52
N LEU A 149 4.39 4.23 0.24
CA LEU A 149 5.30 4.47 -0.89
C LEU A 149 4.59 4.36 -2.24
N MET A 150 3.76 3.33 -2.44
CA MET A 150 2.99 3.14 -3.67
C MET A 150 1.94 4.24 -3.87
N ALA A 151 1.26 4.67 -2.80
CA ALA A 151 0.33 5.80 -2.85
C ALA A 151 1.06 7.11 -3.17
N ALA A 152 2.21 7.37 -2.53
CA ALA A 152 3.05 8.54 -2.76
C ALA A 152 3.55 8.61 -4.21
N ALA A 153 3.97 7.47 -4.78
CA ALA A 153 4.38 7.38 -6.18
C ALA A 153 3.23 7.78 -7.12
N ARG A 154 2.03 7.25 -6.86
CA ARG A 154 0.86 7.50 -7.70
C ARG A 154 0.43 8.97 -7.75
N VAL A 155 0.54 9.69 -6.64
CA VAL A 155 0.20 11.13 -6.59
C VAL A 155 1.37 12.05 -6.91
N ARG A 156 2.54 11.49 -7.29
CA ARG A 156 3.77 12.25 -7.53
C ARG A 156 4.15 13.11 -6.31
N MET A 157 4.08 12.51 -5.13
CA MET A 157 4.23 13.22 -3.85
C MET A 157 5.51 14.02 -3.74
N ILE A 158 6.59 13.63 -4.40
CA ILE A 158 7.88 14.34 -4.39
C ILE A 158 7.74 15.81 -4.85
N ILE A 159 6.77 16.11 -5.73
CA ILE A 159 6.48 17.50 -6.13
C ILE A 159 5.88 18.29 -4.97
N LEU A 160 4.97 17.65 -4.22
CA LEU A 160 4.22 18.29 -3.12
C LEU A 160 5.04 18.33 -1.82
N CYS A 161 5.86 17.32 -1.60
CA CYS A 161 6.68 17.09 -0.42
C CYS A 161 8.10 16.72 -0.86
N PRO A 162 9.00 17.69 -1.10
CA PRO A 162 10.36 17.43 -1.60
C PRO A 162 11.20 16.50 -0.70
N ASP A 163 10.88 16.41 0.58
CA ASP A 163 11.48 15.51 1.57
C ASP A 163 11.01 14.05 1.45
N ALA A 164 9.98 13.78 0.66
CA ALA A 164 9.46 12.42 0.48
C ALA A 164 10.50 11.44 -0.09
N GLY A 165 11.40 11.92 -0.95
CA GLY A 165 12.51 11.11 -1.48
C GLY A 165 13.50 10.70 -0.39
N ASP A 166 13.89 11.63 0.47
CA ASP A 166 14.80 11.37 1.59
C ASP A 166 14.12 10.46 2.64
N ALA A 167 12.83 10.65 2.91
CA ALA A 167 12.06 9.79 3.79
C ALA A 167 11.96 8.36 3.24
N ALA A 168 11.74 8.20 1.94
CA ALA A 168 11.70 6.90 1.28
C ALA A 168 13.05 6.16 1.40
N VAL A 169 14.17 6.86 1.17
CA VAL A 169 15.52 6.27 1.35
C VAL A 169 15.72 5.84 2.81
N LYS A 170 15.31 6.66 3.78
CA LYS A 170 15.44 6.34 5.22
C LYS A 170 14.57 5.16 5.65
N ALA A 171 13.42 4.90 5.01
CA ALA A 171 12.62 3.70 5.29
C ALA A 171 13.39 2.39 5.06
N LEU A 172 14.39 2.40 4.17
CA LEU A 172 15.26 1.24 3.93
C LEU A 172 16.20 0.92 5.12
N ASN A 173 16.49 1.88 6.00
CA ASN A 173 17.25 1.58 7.23
C ASN A 173 16.47 0.66 8.16
N ARG A 174 15.15 0.82 8.22
CA ARG A 174 14.27 -0.02 9.02
C ARG A 174 14.05 -1.39 8.39
N TYR A 175 14.00 -1.45 7.06
CA TYR A 175 13.68 -2.65 6.30
C TYR A 175 14.78 -3.01 5.27
N PRO A 176 16.04 -3.20 5.70
CA PRO A 176 17.19 -3.32 4.78
C PRO A 176 17.14 -4.58 3.91
N GLN A 177 16.38 -5.60 4.33
CA GLN A 177 16.22 -6.86 3.61
C GLN A 177 14.86 -6.97 2.89
N SER A 178 13.96 -6.01 3.09
CA SER A 178 12.60 -6.06 2.55
C SER A 178 12.57 -5.75 1.06
N ARG A 179 12.34 -6.80 0.27
CA ARG A 179 12.18 -6.65 -1.18
C ARG A 179 10.99 -5.77 -1.54
N ILE A 180 9.91 -5.83 -0.76
CA ILE A 180 8.68 -5.11 -1.07
C ILE A 180 8.84 -3.61 -0.77
N VAL A 181 9.51 -3.25 0.33
CA VAL A 181 9.81 -1.83 0.64
C VAL A 181 10.80 -1.29 -0.42
N GLY A 182 11.83 -2.06 -0.79
CA GLY A 182 12.73 -1.70 -1.88
C GLY A 182 11.98 -1.42 -3.19
N HIS A 183 11.00 -2.26 -3.55
CA HIS A 183 10.15 -2.04 -4.72
C HIS A 183 9.32 -0.74 -4.60
N GLY A 184 8.76 -0.45 -3.43
CA GLY A 184 8.02 0.79 -3.19
C GLY A 184 8.91 2.03 -3.37
N VAL A 185 10.13 2.00 -2.80
CA VAL A 185 11.10 3.11 -2.95
C VAL A 185 11.52 3.27 -4.41
N ALA A 186 11.87 2.19 -5.11
CA ALA A 186 12.23 2.23 -6.53
C ALA A 186 11.08 2.78 -7.39
N THR A 187 9.83 2.42 -7.07
CA THR A 187 8.65 2.94 -7.78
C THR A 187 8.47 4.44 -7.56
N LEU A 188 8.65 4.92 -6.33
CA LEU A 188 8.53 6.35 -6.02
C LEU A 188 9.64 7.17 -6.69
N LEU A 189 10.91 6.77 -6.52
CA LEU A 189 12.05 7.52 -7.05
C LEU A 189 12.14 7.39 -8.57
N GLY A 190 11.98 6.19 -9.10
CA GLY A 190 12.01 5.92 -10.54
C GLY A 190 10.88 6.64 -11.27
N GLY A 191 9.64 6.54 -10.76
CA GLY A 191 8.50 7.26 -11.32
C GLY A 191 8.68 8.79 -11.30
N ALA A 192 9.28 9.33 -10.24
CA ALA A 192 9.58 10.76 -10.16
C ALA A 192 10.69 11.17 -11.16
N PHE A 193 11.68 10.33 -11.37
CA PHE A 193 12.75 10.57 -12.35
C PHE A 193 12.21 10.50 -13.77
N ASP A 194 11.48 9.46 -14.11
CA ASP A 194 10.89 9.24 -15.45
C ASP A 194 9.92 10.36 -15.83
N ALA A 195 9.19 10.90 -14.85
CA ALA A 195 8.28 12.03 -15.03
C ALA A 195 8.97 13.40 -15.06
N GLY A 196 10.28 13.48 -14.79
CA GLY A 196 11.03 14.72 -14.70
C GLY A 196 10.77 15.53 -13.42
N ASP A 197 10.18 14.92 -12.38
CA ASP A 197 9.91 15.59 -11.09
C ASP A 197 11.18 15.82 -10.28
N ILE A 198 12.17 14.96 -10.48
CA ILE A 198 13.52 15.11 -9.93
C ILE A 198 14.56 15.12 -11.05
N THR A 199 15.61 15.91 -10.85
CA THR A 199 16.73 15.98 -11.77
C THR A 199 17.66 14.77 -11.61
N ARG A 200 18.49 14.47 -12.65
CA ARG A 200 19.55 13.46 -12.56
C ARG A 200 20.45 13.69 -11.33
N GLN A 201 20.77 14.96 -11.02
CA GLN A 201 21.59 15.29 -9.85
C GLN A 201 20.89 14.92 -8.55
N THR A 202 19.59 15.20 -8.42
CA THR A 202 18.79 14.82 -7.25
C THR A 202 18.70 13.31 -7.14
N ALA A 203 18.43 12.59 -8.23
CA ALA A 203 18.40 11.14 -8.25
C ALA A 203 19.74 10.52 -7.82
N ALA A 204 20.87 11.02 -8.35
CA ALA A 204 22.20 10.57 -7.95
C ALA A 204 22.49 10.84 -6.46
N ARG A 205 22.06 11.97 -5.92
CA ARG A 205 22.17 12.26 -4.48
C ARG A 205 21.39 11.26 -3.62
N LEU A 206 20.15 10.97 -4.02
CA LEU A 206 19.30 10.00 -3.29
C LEU A 206 19.88 8.58 -3.35
N VAL A 207 20.39 8.17 -4.51
CA VAL A 207 21.07 6.87 -4.68
C VAL A 207 22.34 6.79 -3.82
N ALA A 208 23.13 7.88 -3.77
CA ALA A 208 24.34 7.93 -2.93
C ALA A 208 24.02 7.90 -1.40
N ALA A 209 22.80 8.23 -1.02
CA ALA A 209 22.34 8.20 0.37
C ALA A 209 21.68 6.85 0.76
N LEU A 210 21.60 5.88 -0.17
CA LEU A 210 21.03 4.56 0.13
C LEU A 210 21.85 3.85 1.21
N PRO A 211 21.17 3.20 2.19
CA PRO A 211 21.87 2.41 3.20
C PRO A 211 22.40 1.09 2.61
N GLU A 212 23.13 0.34 3.44
CA GLU A 212 23.52 -1.02 3.07
C GLU A 212 22.31 -1.97 3.18
N GLY A 213 22.19 -2.93 2.23
CA GLY A 213 21.16 -3.95 2.28
C GLY A 213 20.63 -4.35 0.90
N ARG A 214 19.91 -5.48 0.87
CA ARG A 214 19.36 -6.03 -0.40
C ARG A 214 18.29 -5.12 -1.00
N ALA A 215 17.48 -4.48 -0.16
CA ALA A 215 16.47 -3.53 -0.61
C ALA A 215 17.11 -2.31 -1.27
N ALA A 216 18.16 -1.75 -0.67
CA ALA A 216 18.90 -0.61 -1.21
C ALA A 216 19.66 -0.98 -2.51
N ALA A 217 20.28 -2.16 -2.58
CA ALA A 217 20.92 -2.64 -3.80
C ALA A 217 19.91 -2.71 -4.95
N TYR A 218 18.72 -3.26 -4.71
CA TYR A 218 17.65 -3.29 -5.72
C TYR A 218 17.27 -1.88 -6.21
N VAL A 219 17.11 -0.92 -5.29
CA VAL A 219 16.80 0.48 -5.65
C VAL A 219 17.93 1.10 -6.47
N ALA A 220 19.20 0.85 -6.10
CA ALA A 220 20.36 1.35 -6.82
C ALA A 220 20.40 0.83 -8.26
N ASP A 221 20.18 -0.48 -8.46
CA ASP A 221 20.16 -1.11 -9.78
C ASP A 221 19.02 -0.54 -10.66
N GLU A 222 17.82 -0.41 -10.11
CA GLU A 222 16.65 0.16 -10.79
C GLU A 222 16.88 1.63 -11.21
N MET A 223 17.49 2.43 -10.34
CA MET A 223 17.80 3.83 -10.64
C MET A 223 18.96 3.98 -11.62
N ALA A 224 20.00 3.13 -11.53
CA ALA A 224 21.13 3.15 -12.47
C ALA A 224 20.65 2.90 -13.89
N TRP A 225 19.83 1.86 -14.11
CA TRP A 225 19.23 1.55 -15.40
C TRP A 225 18.48 2.75 -16.01
N ARG A 226 17.58 3.40 -15.23
CA ARG A 226 16.84 4.58 -15.70
C ARG A 226 17.73 5.77 -16.02
N MET A 227 18.77 5.99 -15.22
CA MET A 227 19.72 7.08 -15.46
C MET A 227 20.62 6.84 -16.67
N GLU A 228 20.87 5.59 -17.08
CA GLU A 228 21.63 5.28 -18.30
C GLU A 228 20.81 5.50 -19.56
N GLU A 229 19.50 5.23 -19.52
CA GLU A 229 18.61 5.39 -20.68
C GLU A 229 18.15 6.82 -20.96
N ALA A 230 18.23 7.73 -19.98
CA ALA A 230 17.81 9.13 -20.05
C ALA A 230 18.96 10.07 -20.46
#